data_eec5e7eaf3485b2fda5f6f4d2b0add6e
#
_entry.id   eec5e7eaf3485b2fda5f6f4d2b0add6e
#
_cell.length_a   1.000
_cell.length_b   1.000
_cell.length_c   1.000
_cell.angle_alpha   90.00
_cell.angle_beta   90.00
_cell.angle_gamma   90.00
#
_symmetry.space_group_name_H-M   'P 1'
#
loop_
_entity.id
_entity.type
_entity.pdbx_description
1 polymer ?
#
loop_
_entity_poly.entity_id
_entity_poly.type
_entity_poly.pdbx_seq_one_letter_code
_entity_poly.pdbx_strand_id
1 'polypeptide(L)'
;MEQIKLVGSDDAYKVTEVIQKSEQEDFILFRVDCKNTNYIPIATDKPKIGEKVYAIGSPRGLENTFSSGEVSQWRADNLMQISALIDHGSSGGALINEYGEVVGITSGSFADGSQANLNYAWSIDVVKPYI
;
A
#
# COMPACT_ATOMS: atom_id res chain seq x y z
N MET A 1 -7.71 15.09 -2.31
CA MET A 1 -8.63 13.97 -2.66
C MET A 1 -9.97 14.22 -1.99
N GLU A 2 -11.01 14.37 -2.77
CA GLU A 2 -12.33 14.73 -2.25
C GLU A 2 -13.33 13.57 -2.32
N GLN A 3 -13.05 12.57 -3.12
CA GLN A 3 -13.92 11.41 -3.29
C GLN A 3 -13.14 10.20 -3.74
N ILE A 4 -13.72 9.02 -3.50
CA ILE A 4 -13.17 7.73 -3.96
C ILE A 4 -14.22 6.97 -4.74
N LYS A 5 -13.76 6.04 -5.56
CA LYS A 5 -14.61 5.04 -6.22
C LYS A 5 -14.10 3.66 -5.88
N LEU A 6 -15.02 2.71 -5.74
CA LEU A 6 -14.67 1.31 -5.61
C LEU A 6 -14.51 0.70 -7.00
N VAL A 7 -13.55 -0.21 -7.14
CA VAL A 7 -13.33 -0.93 -8.40
C VAL A 7 -14.61 -1.65 -8.79
N GLY A 8 -15.02 -1.50 -10.05
CA GLY A 8 -16.24 -2.11 -10.57
C GLY A 8 -17.53 -1.37 -10.26
N SER A 9 -17.44 -0.21 -9.62
CA SER A 9 -18.59 0.64 -9.31
C SER A 9 -18.41 2.03 -9.90
N ASP A 10 -19.51 2.63 -10.36
CA ASP A 10 -19.52 4.01 -10.82
C ASP A 10 -19.85 5.01 -9.71
N ASP A 11 -20.22 4.51 -8.53
CA ASP A 11 -20.56 5.36 -7.40
C ASP A 11 -19.32 6.01 -6.82
N ALA A 12 -19.40 7.32 -6.58
CA ALA A 12 -18.34 8.07 -5.91
C ALA A 12 -18.75 8.37 -4.48
N TYR A 13 -17.81 8.21 -3.55
CA TYR A 13 -18.04 8.46 -2.13
C TYR A 13 -17.17 9.61 -1.68
N LYS A 14 -17.77 10.57 -0.96
CA LYS A 14 -17.03 11.73 -0.47
C LYS A 14 -16.13 11.36 0.69
N VAL A 15 -14.96 11.96 0.71
CA VAL A 15 -14.09 11.97 1.88
C VAL A 15 -14.70 12.94 2.89
N THR A 16 -15.11 12.43 4.03
CA THR A 16 -15.78 13.23 5.07
C THR A 16 -14.81 13.82 6.08
N GLU A 17 -13.69 13.16 6.31
CA GLU A 17 -12.69 13.59 7.29
C GLU A 17 -11.33 13.03 6.92
N VAL A 18 -10.28 13.86 6.99
CA VAL A 18 -8.90 13.39 6.96
C VAL A 18 -8.46 13.18 8.40
N ILE A 19 -8.18 11.94 8.77
CA ILE A 19 -7.81 11.58 10.15
C ILE A 19 -6.35 11.90 10.40
N GLN A 20 -5.48 11.54 9.45
CA GLN A 20 -4.05 11.77 9.55
C GLN A 20 -3.42 11.80 8.17
N LYS A 21 -2.41 12.64 8.03
CA LYS A 21 -1.61 12.73 6.81
C LYS A 21 -0.14 12.79 7.20
N SER A 22 0.69 12.01 6.51
CA SER A 22 2.15 12.05 6.71
C SER A 22 2.84 12.15 5.36
N GLU A 23 3.57 13.24 5.15
CA GLU A 23 4.38 13.40 3.96
C GLU A 23 5.66 12.58 4.05
N GLN A 24 6.20 12.43 5.25
CA GLN A 24 7.42 11.66 5.49
C GLN A 24 7.21 10.16 5.24
N GLU A 25 6.08 9.63 5.69
CA GLU A 25 5.76 8.21 5.58
C GLU A 25 4.79 7.94 4.42
N ASP A 26 4.49 8.96 3.66
CA ASP A 26 3.74 8.90 2.40
C ASP A 26 2.41 8.18 2.52
N PHE A 27 1.59 8.58 3.49
CA PHE A 27 0.24 8.04 3.62
C PHE A 27 -0.78 9.12 3.96
N ILE A 28 -2.03 8.81 3.68
CA ILE A 28 -3.18 9.58 4.15
C ILE A 28 -4.24 8.60 4.66
N LEU A 29 -4.76 8.89 5.84
CA LEU A 29 -5.85 8.13 6.45
C LEU A 29 -7.08 9.01 6.50
N PHE A 30 -8.18 8.55 5.94
CA PHE A 30 -9.40 9.34 5.84
C PHE A 30 -10.65 8.49 6.01
N ARG A 31 -11.77 9.16 6.31
CA ARG A 31 -13.09 8.54 6.35
C ARG A 31 -13.85 8.87 5.09
N VAL A 32 -14.68 7.93 4.67
CA VAL A 32 -15.61 8.14 3.55
C VAL A 32 -17.01 7.77 3.99
N ASP A 33 -18.00 8.41 3.39
CA ASP A 33 -19.40 8.06 3.58
C ASP A 33 -19.76 6.90 2.66
N CYS A 34 -19.36 5.70 3.09
CA CYS A 34 -19.56 4.48 2.34
C CYS A 34 -20.02 3.37 3.27
N LYS A 35 -21.06 2.65 2.89
CA LYS A 35 -21.61 1.55 3.68
C LYS A 35 -20.95 0.21 3.40
N ASN A 36 -19.91 0.19 2.58
CA ASN A 36 -19.17 -1.03 2.29
C ASN A 36 -18.43 -1.49 3.54
N THR A 37 -18.74 -2.70 4.00
CA THR A 37 -18.10 -3.31 5.17
C THR A 37 -17.00 -4.29 4.81
N ASN A 38 -16.74 -4.48 3.52
CA ASN A 38 -15.64 -5.33 3.08
C ASN A 38 -14.30 -4.64 3.35
N TYR A 39 -13.39 -5.38 3.95
CA TYR A 39 -12.05 -4.85 4.27
C TYR A 39 -11.02 -5.97 4.25
N ILE A 40 -9.76 -5.58 4.15
CA ILE A 40 -8.63 -6.49 4.27
C ILE A 40 -8.10 -6.37 5.71
N PRO A 41 -8.00 -7.49 6.46
CA PRO A 41 -7.46 -7.43 7.82
C PRO A 41 -6.04 -6.91 7.85
N ILE A 42 -5.68 -6.26 8.93
CA ILE A 42 -4.32 -5.78 9.15
C ILE A 42 -3.51 -6.85 9.87
N ALA A 43 -2.32 -7.14 9.36
CA ALA A 43 -1.42 -8.09 9.99
C ALA A 43 -0.94 -7.58 11.35
N THR A 44 -0.79 -8.47 12.31
CA THR A 44 -0.28 -8.13 13.63
C THR A 44 1.23 -7.96 13.65
N ASP A 45 1.94 -8.72 12.82
CA ASP A 45 3.40 -8.75 12.81
C ASP A 45 3.95 -8.25 11.49
N LYS A 46 5.14 -7.65 11.54
CA LYS A 46 5.88 -7.26 10.35
C LYS A 46 6.36 -8.50 9.60
N PRO A 47 6.35 -8.48 8.27
CA PRO A 47 6.92 -9.59 7.50
C PRO A 47 8.44 -9.63 7.66
N LYS A 48 8.97 -10.84 7.67
CA LYS A 48 10.42 -11.07 7.75
C LYS A 48 11.03 -11.03 6.35
N ILE A 49 12.33 -10.76 6.30
CA ILE A 49 13.09 -10.84 5.05
C ILE A 49 12.89 -12.23 4.45
N GLY A 50 12.58 -12.28 3.16
CA GLY A 50 12.31 -13.51 2.43
C GLY A 50 10.86 -13.95 2.42
N GLU A 51 9.99 -13.34 3.25
CA GLU A 51 8.56 -13.66 3.20
C GLU A 51 7.92 -13.11 1.94
N LYS A 52 6.98 -13.88 1.40
CA LYS A 52 6.25 -13.48 0.21
C LYS A 52 5.27 -12.36 0.52
N VAL A 53 5.23 -11.39 -0.39
CA VAL A 53 4.29 -10.28 -0.35
C VAL A 53 3.69 -10.08 -1.73
N TYR A 54 2.50 -9.49 -1.76
CA TYR A 54 1.76 -9.25 -2.98
C TYR A 54 1.29 -7.80 -2.99
N ALA A 55 1.61 -7.10 -4.07
CA ALA A 55 1.18 -5.72 -4.26
C ALA A 55 -0.06 -5.70 -5.16
N ILE A 56 -1.10 -5.04 -4.70
CA ILE A 56 -2.35 -4.88 -5.44
C ILE A 56 -2.47 -3.41 -5.81
N GLY A 57 -2.69 -3.11 -7.06
CA GLY A 57 -2.78 -1.73 -7.50
C GLY A 57 -3.33 -1.62 -8.91
N SER A 58 -3.22 -0.42 -9.46
CA SER A 58 -3.69 -0.09 -10.79
C SER A 58 -2.55 0.53 -11.60
N PRO A 59 -1.45 -0.21 -11.84
CA PRO A 59 -0.31 0.34 -12.57
C PRO A 59 -0.72 0.71 -13.99
N ARG A 60 -0.28 1.89 -14.44
CA ARG A 60 -0.54 2.38 -15.80
C ARG A 60 -2.02 2.38 -16.17
N GLY A 61 -2.89 2.60 -15.17
CA GLY A 61 -4.33 2.61 -15.39
C GLY A 61 -4.98 1.23 -15.55
N LEU A 62 -4.21 0.15 -15.36
CA LEU A 62 -4.72 -1.22 -15.41
C LEU A 62 -5.27 -1.61 -14.04
N GLU A 63 -6.58 -1.74 -13.92
CA GLU A 63 -7.24 -2.08 -12.67
C GLU A 63 -6.92 -3.50 -12.22
N ASN A 64 -6.87 -3.71 -10.91
CA ASN A 64 -6.71 -5.02 -10.28
C ASN A 64 -5.44 -5.76 -10.71
N THR A 65 -4.37 -5.02 -10.94
CA THR A 65 -3.09 -5.63 -11.25
C THR A 65 -2.45 -6.15 -9.97
N PHE A 66 -1.91 -7.34 -10.08
CA PHE A 66 -1.34 -8.10 -8.98
C PHE A 66 0.13 -8.37 -9.27
N SER A 67 0.99 -8.02 -8.33
CA SER A 67 2.43 -8.25 -8.46
C SER A 67 2.91 -8.98 -7.23
N SER A 68 3.73 -10.00 -7.41
CA SER A 68 4.26 -10.79 -6.30
C SER A 68 5.75 -10.62 -6.16
N GLY A 69 6.23 -10.78 -4.96
CA GLY A 69 7.63 -10.71 -4.63
C GLY A 69 7.86 -11.09 -3.18
N GLU A 70 8.96 -10.59 -2.64
CA GLU A 70 9.39 -10.92 -1.28
C GLU A 70 9.89 -9.65 -0.61
N VAL A 71 9.92 -9.67 0.71
CA VAL A 71 10.62 -8.64 1.46
C VAL A 71 12.11 -8.87 1.25
N SER A 72 12.78 -7.91 0.62
CA SER A 72 14.22 -8.01 0.33
C SER A 72 15.07 -7.54 1.48
N GLN A 73 14.66 -6.46 2.14
CA GLN A 73 15.40 -5.88 3.26
C GLN A 73 14.52 -4.85 3.97
N TRP A 74 14.73 -4.67 5.27
CA TRP A 74 14.23 -3.53 6.01
C TRP A 74 15.28 -2.42 5.96
N ARG A 75 14.93 -1.27 5.38
CA ARG A 75 15.85 -0.12 5.25
C ARG A 75 15.77 0.82 6.43
N ALA A 76 14.64 0.80 7.13
CA ALA A 76 14.41 1.52 8.37
C ALA A 76 13.37 0.72 9.15
N ASP A 77 13.02 1.16 10.36
CA ASP A 77 12.08 0.44 11.22
C ASP A 77 10.75 0.14 10.53
N ASN A 78 10.28 1.06 9.69
CA ASN A 78 8.98 0.92 9.03
C ASN A 78 9.06 1.00 7.51
N LEU A 79 10.26 1.01 6.93
CA LEU A 79 10.44 1.07 5.48
C LEU A 79 11.05 -0.22 4.97
N MET A 80 10.30 -0.96 4.17
CA MET A 80 10.78 -2.20 3.59
C MET A 80 11.06 -2.05 2.10
N GLN A 81 12.14 -2.69 1.67
CA GLN A 81 12.43 -2.90 0.26
C GLN A 81 11.82 -4.23 -0.15
N ILE A 82 11.16 -4.24 -1.29
CA ILE A 82 10.47 -5.43 -1.79
C ILE A 82 10.89 -5.71 -3.23
N SER A 83 10.78 -6.96 -3.64
CA SER A 83 11.05 -7.36 -5.03
C SER A 83 9.80 -7.33 -5.91
N ALA A 84 8.61 -7.20 -5.31
CA ALA A 84 7.38 -7.02 -6.07
C ALA A 84 7.46 -5.72 -6.88
N LEU A 85 7.07 -5.78 -8.14
CA LEU A 85 7.15 -4.62 -9.03
C LEU A 85 6.12 -3.58 -8.64
N ILE A 86 6.59 -2.35 -8.40
CA ILE A 86 5.75 -1.18 -8.18
C ILE A 86 6.00 -0.23 -9.34
N ASP A 87 4.96 0.09 -10.09
CA ASP A 87 5.03 0.97 -11.24
C ASP A 87 4.09 2.15 -11.06
N HIS A 88 4.08 3.07 -12.01
CA HIS A 88 3.22 4.24 -12.00
C HIS A 88 1.75 3.83 -11.82
N GLY A 89 1.09 4.45 -10.85
CA GLY A 89 -0.29 4.15 -10.50
C GLY A 89 -0.46 3.06 -9.46
N SER A 90 0.62 2.36 -9.09
CA SER A 90 0.58 1.33 -8.02
C SER A 90 0.87 1.89 -6.63
N SER A 91 1.46 3.07 -6.53
CA SER A 91 1.75 3.70 -5.23
C SER A 91 0.47 3.95 -4.45
N GLY A 92 0.50 3.69 -3.16
CA GLY A 92 -0.66 3.81 -2.29
C GLY A 92 -1.51 2.55 -2.22
N GLY A 93 -1.18 1.52 -3.00
CA GLY A 93 -1.87 0.24 -2.96
C GLY A 93 -1.51 -0.59 -1.75
N ALA A 94 -2.31 -1.62 -1.51
CA ALA A 94 -2.07 -2.54 -0.41
C ALA A 94 -0.95 -3.51 -0.73
N LEU A 95 -0.08 -3.74 0.24
CA LEU A 95 0.87 -4.84 0.23
C LEU A 95 0.35 -5.87 1.23
N ILE A 96 0.11 -7.09 0.77
CA ILE A 96 -0.46 -8.15 1.60
C ILE A 96 0.48 -9.34 1.71
N ASN A 97 0.30 -10.13 2.77
CA ASN A 97 1.02 -11.37 2.97
C ASN A 97 0.27 -12.56 2.36
N GLU A 98 0.77 -13.78 2.56
CA GLU A 98 0.14 -15.01 2.04
C GLU A 98 -1.22 -15.28 2.66
N TYR A 99 -1.52 -14.71 3.79
CA TYR A 99 -2.80 -14.90 4.50
C TYR A 99 -3.83 -13.84 4.12
N GLY A 100 -3.51 -12.94 3.18
CA GLY A 100 -4.42 -11.89 2.78
C GLY A 100 -4.51 -10.73 3.76
N GLU A 101 -3.51 -10.55 4.60
CA GLU A 101 -3.47 -9.47 5.58
C GLU A 101 -2.59 -8.33 5.09
N VAL A 102 -2.99 -7.08 5.35
CA VAL A 102 -2.21 -5.91 4.97
C VAL A 102 -0.98 -5.81 5.84
N VAL A 103 0.18 -5.78 5.21
CA VAL A 103 1.47 -5.58 5.90
C VAL A 103 2.09 -4.23 5.56
N GLY A 104 1.63 -3.57 4.51
CA GLY A 104 2.20 -2.29 4.12
C GLY A 104 1.40 -1.55 3.07
N ILE A 105 1.91 -0.36 2.75
CA ILE A 105 1.38 0.51 1.71
C ILE A 105 2.53 0.78 0.74
N THR A 106 2.32 0.50 -0.53
CA THR A 106 3.37 0.68 -1.54
C THR A 106 3.64 2.15 -1.77
N SER A 107 4.91 2.51 -1.84
CA SER A 107 5.35 3.90 -1.98
C SER A 107 6.02 4.19 -3.33
N GLY A 108 6.15 3.19 -4.17
CA GLY A 108 6.74 3.34 -5.49
C GLY A 108 8.19 2.89 -5.55
N SER A 109 8.84 3.22 -6.64
CA SER A 109 10.23 2.86 -6.88
C SER A 109 11.11 4.09 -6.87
N PHE A 110 12.33 3.92 -6.36
CA PHE A 110 13.36 4.96 -6.43
C PHE A 110 14.40 4.55 -7.45
N ALA A 111 14.71 5.46 -8.37
CA ALA A 111 15.86 5.31 -9.24
C ALA A 111 17.04 5.98 -8.52
N ASP A 112 18.01 5.19 -8.09
CA ASP A 112 19.17 5.71 -7.35
C ASP A 112 20.38 5.99 -8.26
N GLY A 113 20.16 6.01 -9.57
CA GLY A 113 21.25 6.17 -10.54
C GLY A 113 21.93 4.87 -10.90
N SER A 114 21.68 3.78 -10.20
CA SER A 114 22.06 2.44 -10.64
C SER A 114 20.98 1.90 -11.57
N GLN A 115 21.24 0.75 -12.18
CA GLN A 115 20.25 0.14 -13.06
C GLN A 115 19.21 -0.70 -12.30
N ALA A 116 19.31 -0.78 -10.99
CA ALA A 116 18.37 -1.52 -10.17
C ALA A 116 17.21 -0.63 -9.78
N ASN A 117 15.99 -1.04 -10.12
CA ASN A 117 14.79 -0.42 -9.59
C ASN A 117 14.56 -0.94 -8.19
N LEU A 118 14.61 -0.03 -7.22
CA LEU A 118 14.33 -0.36 -5.83
C LEU A 118 12.88 -0.01 -5.53
N ASN A 119 12.10 -1.00 -5.13
CA ASN A 119 10.68 -0.83 -4.82
C ASN A 119 10.50 -0.84 -3.30
N TYR A 120 9.71 0.09 -2.80
CA TYR A 120 9.57 0.30 -1.37
C TYR A 120 8.11 0.31 -0.95
N ALA A 121 7.90 -0.10 0.31
CA ALA A 121 6.61 -0.01 0.96
C ALA A 121 6.81 0.41 2.42
N TRP A 122 5.91 1.24 2.91
CA TRP A 122 5.86 1.57 4.33
C TRP A 122 5.09 0.48 5.07
N SER A 123 5.60 0.05 6.22
CA SER A 123 4.88 -0.87 7.08
C SER A 123 3.53 -0.28 7.48
N ILE A 124 2.49 -1.12 7.55
CA ILE A 124 1.18 -0.69 8.04
C ILE A 124 1.25 -0.17 9.49
N ASP A 125 2.32 -0.49 10.21
CA ASP A 125 2.52 -0.03 11.58
C ASP A 125 2.56 1.50 11.68
N VAL A 126 2.93 2.21 10.60
CA VAL A 126 2.92 3.69 10.62
C VAL A 126 1.51 4.27 10.70
N VAL A 127 0.51 3.50 10.31
CA VAL A 127 -0.91 3.91 10.32
C VAL A 127 -1.62 3.43 11.59
N LYS A 128 -1.19 2.31 12.16
CA LYS A 128 -1.86 1.68 13.32
C LYS A 128 -2.17 2.62 14.49
N PRO A 129 -1.30 3.57 14.87
CA PRO A 129 -1.61 4.47 15.98
C PRO A 129 -2.87 5.33 15.78
N TYR A 130 -3.33 5.47 14.55
CA TYR A 130 -4.45 6.34 14.17
C TYR A 130 -5.73 5.58 13.86
N ILE A 131 -5.68 4.26 13.90
CA ILE A 131 -6.86 3.41 13.61
C ILE A 131 -7.61 3.06 14.87
#